data_eaccc31af3b235a3f6b553e46c4309b1
#
_entry.id   eaccc31af3b235a3f6b553e46c4309b1
#
_cell.length_a   1.000
_cell.length_b   1.000
_cell.length_c   1.000
_cell.angle_alpha   90.00
_cell.angle_beta   90.00
_cell.angle_gamma   90.00
#
_symmetry.space_group_name_H-M   'P 1'
#
loop_
_entity.id
_entity.type
_entity.pdbx_description
1 polymer ?
#
loop_
_entity_poly.entity_id
_entity_poly.type
_entity_poly.pdbx_seq_one_letter_code
_entity_poly.pdbx_strand_id
1 'polypeptide(L)'
;MFFCLRNTLELDVTRPVSDMAAFFGYQPAPSAALTLTLAREHGCVSACLQGAEQSFTASEPCSEAAASGEVTRCVKLVVLTVFAELAGLQPKLPWGILTGVRPTKLAHKLLDSGVAAAALPEYLSENYLLPMAQGRLLTDIALKQKHILSDSTRLTDTGIYIGVPYCPSRCSYCSF
;
A
#
# COMPACT_ATOMS: atom_id res chain seq x y z
N MET A 1 12.23 8.74 14.72
CA MET A 1 11.43 8.48 15.93
C MET A 1 10.96 7.02 15.93
N PHE A 2 10.53 6.47 17.10
CA PHE A 2 10.18 5.05 17.21
C PHE A 2 8.81 4.87 17.83
N PHE A 3 8.15 3.78 17.46
CA PHE A 3 6.89 3.31 18.06
C PHE A 3 6.91 1.80 18.26
N CYS A 4 6.17 1.31 19.25
CA CYS A 4 5.94 -0.11 19.48
C CYS A 4 4.67 -0.55 18.72
N LEU A 5 4.72 -1.63 17.96
CA LEU A 5 3.56 -2.17 17.24
C LEU A 5 2.94 -3.30 18.06
N ARG A 6 1.64 -3.17 18.36
CA ARG A 6 0.78 -4.24 18.89
C ARG A 6 -0.23 -4.64 17.81
N ASN A 7 -0.02 -5.76 17.18
CA ASN A 7 -0.88 -6.26 16.12
C ASN A 7 -1.72 -7.42 16.64
N THR A 8 -3.05 -7.25 16.65
CA THR A 8 -4.00 -8.31 16.99
C THR A 8 -4.69 -8.90 15.76
N LEU A 9 -4.27 -8.49 14.56
CA LEU A 9 -4.75 -9.06 13.30
C LEU A 9 -4.10 -10.44 13.08
N GLU A 10 -4.82 -11.36 12.48
CA GLU A 10 -4.30 -12.67 12.04
C GLU A 10 -3.43 -12.54 10.76
N LEU A 11 -2.82 -11.40 10.54
CA LEU A 11 -2.04 -11.05 9.35
C LEU A 11 -0.77 -10.30 9.78
N ASP A 12 0.37 -10.67 9.20
CA ASP A 12 1.59 -9.86 9.36
C ASP A 12 1.47 -8.56 8.54
N VAL A 13 1.35 -7.46 9.25
CA VAL A 13 1.25 -6.10 8.71
C VAL A 13 2.45 -5.23 9.07
N THR A 14 3.53 -5.81 9.58
CA THR A 14 4.74 -5.08 10.01
C THR A 14 5.28 -4.19 8.90
N ARG A 15 5.43 -4.72 7.69
CA ARG A 15 5.92 -3.95 6.54
C ARG A 15 4.94 -2.85 6.10
N PRO A 16 3.64 -3.13 5.85
CA PRO A 16 2.66 -2.09 5.54
C PRO A 16 2.64 -0.94 6.56
N VAL A 17 2.70 -1.25 7.85
CA VAL A 17 2.74 -0.27 8.94
C VAL A 17 4.03 0.56 8.88
N SER A 18 5.18 -0.10 8.75
CA SER A 18 6.48 0.57 8.64
C SER A 18 6.55 1.51 7.44
N ASP A 19 6.04 1.09 6.28
CA ASP A 19 6.00 1.91 5.08
C ASP A 19 5.18 3.21 5.28
N MET A 20 4.04 3.12 5.97
CA MET A 20 3.19 4.31 6.23
C MET A 20 3.80 5.22 7.30
N ALA A 21 4.29 4.67 8.40
CA ALA A 21 4.91 5.43 9.48
C ALA A 21 6.21 6.15 9.01
N ALA A 22 6.93 5.57 8.04
CA ALA A 22 8.15 6.15 7.49
C ALA A 22 7.93 7.50 6.79
N PHE A 23 6.73 7.76 6.22
CA PHE A 23 6.38 9.08 5.68
C PHE A 23 6.48 10.21 6.70
N PHE A 24 6.36 9.87 7.99
CA PHE A 24 6.44 10.81 9.11
C PHE A 24 7.74 10.68 9.91
N GLY A 25 8.70 9.88 9.41
CA GLY A 25 9.99 9.66 10.07
C GLY A 25 9.93 8.70 11.26
N TYR A 26 8.91 7.86 11.36
CA TYR A 26 8.75 6.85 12.41
C TYR A 26 9.13 5.45 11.93
N GLN A 27 9.68 4.66 12.85
CA GLN A 27 10.04 3.25 12.60
C GLN A 27 9.58 2.37 13.78
N PRO A 28 9.17 1.12 13.52
CA PRO A 28 8.81 0.20 14.58
C PRO A 28 10.04 -0.19 15.41
N ALA A 29 9.85 -0.32 16.71
CA ALA A 29 10.87 -0.78 17.66
C ALA A 29 10.22 -1.68 18.74
N PRO A 30 10.97 -2.60 19.36
CA PRO A 30 10.45 -3.48 20.42
C PRO A 30 9.92 -2.71 21.64
N SER A 31 10.50 -1.53 21.90
CA SER A 31 10.10 -0.64 22.99
C SER A 31 10.20 0.82 22.55
N ALA A 32 9.15 1.58 22.78
CA ALA A 32 9.08 3.02 22.47
C ALA A 32 8.02 3.72 23.34
N ALA A 33 8.12 5.06 23.43
CA ALA A 33 7.13 5.87 24.16
C ALA A 33 5.76 5.92 23.47
N LEU A 34 5.72 5.69 22.15
CA LEU A 34 4.50 5.56 21.36
C LEU A 34 4.14 4.09 21.19
N THR A 35 2.88 3.74 21.34
CA THR A 35 2.36 2.39 21.03
C THR A 35 1.26 2.50 19.99
N LEU A 36 1.43 1.81 18.85
CA LEU A 36 0.41 1.64 17.83
C LEU A 36 -0.26 0.29 18.04
N THR A 37 -1.55 0.29 18.34
CA THR A 37 -2.36 -0.93 18.43
C THR A 37 -3.28 -1.02 17.22
N LEU A 38 -3.29 -2.18 16.56
CA LEU A 38 -4.19 -2.49 15.45
C LEU A 38 -5.16 -3.58 15.89
N ALA A 39 -6.43 -3.39 15.54
CA ALA A 39 -7.48 -4.38 15.77
C ALA A 39 -8.43 -4.45 14.57
N ARG A 40 -9.13 -5.58 14.45
CA ARG A 40 -10.22 -5.76 13.48
C ARG A 40 -11.43 -6.31 14.21
N GLU A 41 -12.45 -5.47 14.30
CA GLU A 41 -13.67 -5.78 15.05
C GLU A 41 -14.87 -5.12 14.37
N HIS A 42 -16.03 -5.76 14.46
CA HIS A 42 -17.29 -5.21 13.98
C HIS A 42 -17.27 -4.71 12.51
N GLY A 43 -16.55 -5.41 11.64
CA GLY A 43 -16.46 -5.03 10.23
C GLY A 43 -15.58 -3.82 9.94
N CYS A 44 -14.68 -3.46 10.86
CA CYS A 44 -13.73 -2.36 10.69
C CYS A 44 -12.32 -2.79 11.09
N VAL A 45 -11.31 -2.22 10.42
CA VAL A 45 -9.92 -2.18 10.91
C VAL A 45 -9.73 -0.88 11.64
N SER A 46 -9.21 -0.93 12.85
CA SER A 46 -8.93 0.24 13.68
C SER A 46 -7.45 0.34 14.04
N ALA A 47 -6.98 1.57 14.21
CA ALA A 47 -5.67 1.90 14.75
C ALA A 47 -5.84 2.85 15.95
N CYS A 48 -5.09 2.58 17.01
CA CYS A 48 -4.94 3.47 18.14
C CYS A 48 -3.45 3.74 18.37
N LEU A 49 -3.03 4.98 18.18
CA LEU A 49 -1.67 5.43 18.45
C LEU A 49 -1.66 6.18 19.77
N GLN A 50 -1.06 5.58 20.80
CA GLN A 50 -1.05 6.09 22.16
C GLN A 50 0.34 6.56 22.57
N GLY A 51 0.44 7.81 23.04
CA GLY A 51 1.59 8.40 23.72
C GLY A 51 1.29 8.65 25.19
N ALA A 52 2.19 9.38 25.89
CA ALA A 52 2.05 9.69 27.30
C ALA A 52 0.85 10.62 27.59
N GLU A 53 0.60 11.62 26.74
CA GLU A 53 -0.42 12.65 26.95
C GLU A 53 -1.48 12.71 25.85
N GLN A 54 -1.27 12.01 24.74
CA GLN A 54 -2.12 12.09 23.55
C GLN A 54 -2.44 10.70 23.01
N SER A 55 -3.65 10.56 22.48
CA SER A 55 -4.12 9.35 21.80
C SER A 55 -4.83 9.73 20.53
N PHE A 56 -4.50 9.06 19.43
CA PHE A 56 -5.10 9.24 18.12
C PHE A 56 -5.72 7.92 17.67
N THR A 57 -6.94 7.98 17.12
CA THR A 57 -7.66 6.78 16.68
C THR A 57 -8.21 6.98 15.28
N ALA A 58 -8.13 5.94 14.46
CA ALA A 58 -8.74 5.89 13.16
C ALA A 58 -9.37 4.53 12.92
N SER A 59 -10.42 4.49 12.11
CA SER A 59 -11.08 3.26 11.70
C SER A 59 -11.45 3.31 10.23
N GLU A 60 -11.35 2.17 9.55
CA GLU A 60 -11.70 1.99 8.14
C GLU A 60 -12.62 0.77 8.00
N PRO A 61 -13.77 0.89 7.32
CA PRO A 61 -14.63 -0.25 7.04
C PRO A 61 -13.89 -1.36 6.32
N CYS A 62 -14.02 -2.59 6.84
CA CYS A 62 -13.35 -3.75 6.29
C CYS A 62 -14.16 -5.00 6.60
N SER A 63 -14.86 -5.54 5.61
CA SER A 63 -15.71 -6.72 5.76
C SER A 63 -14.95 -7.88 6.40
N GLU A 64 -15.60 -8.64 7.29
CA GLU A 64 -15.00 -9.83 7.92
C GLU A 64 -14.51 -10.87 6.91
N ALA A 65 -15.16 -10.98 5.77
CA ALA A 65 -14.75 -11.84 4.65
C ALA A 65 -13.69 -11.20 3.74
N ALA A 66 -13.17 -10.00 4.06
CA ALA A 66 -12.20 -9.31 3.21
C ALA A 66 -10.90 -10.09 3.05
N ALA A 67 -10.43 -10.18 1.81
CA ALA A 67 -9.15 -10.80 1.50
C ALA A 67 -7.97 -10.02 2.14
N SER A 68 -6.83 -10.68 2.35
CA SER A 68 -5.64 -10.09 2.98
C SER A 68 -5.18 -8.77 2.35
N GLY A 69 -5.33 -8.62 1.03
CA GLY A 69 -5.01 -7.39 0.33
C GLY A 69 -5.89 -6.20 0.72
N GLU A 70 -7.18 -6.44 0.96
CA GLU A 70 -8.12 -5.43 1.42
C GLU A 70 -7.84 -5.05 2.89
N VAL A 71 -7.60 -6.03 3.75
CA VAL A 71 -7.17 -5.78 5.14
C VAL A 71 -5.90 -4.93 5.16
N THR A 72 -4.92 -5.25 4.30
CA THR A 72 -3.67 -4.48 4.18
C THR A 72 -3.95 -3.03 3.73
N ARG A 73 -4.89 -2.82 2.81
CA ARG A 73 -5.32 -1.48 2.38
C ARG A 73 -5.87 -0.68 3.57
N CYS A 74 -6.82 -1.27 4.29
CA CYS A 74 -7.43 -0.63 5.46
C CYS A 74 -6.38 -0.30 6.53
N VAL A 75 -5.47 -1.23 6.84
CA VAL A 75 -4.35 -0.99 7.77
C VAL A 75 -3.51 0.21 7.35
N LYS A 76 -3.14 0.31 6.06
CA LYS A 76 -2.35 1.44 5.57
C LYS A 76 -3.08 2.78 5.75
N LEU A 77 -4.38 2.82 5.48
CA LEU A 77 -5.20 4.02 5.63
C LEU A 77 -5.28 4.46 7.10
N VAL A 78 -5.64 3.56 8.02
CA VAL A 78 -5.76 3.92 9.44
C VAL A 78 -4.41 4.32 10.06
N VAL A 79 -3.32 3.65 9.68
CA VAL A 79 -1.97 4.01 10.14
C VAL A 79 -1.56 5.37 9.62
N LEU A 80 -1.78 5.64 8.32
CA LEU A 80 -1.50 6.95 7.73
C LEU A 80 -2.25 8.06 8.47
N THR A 81 -3.53 7.84 8.78
CA THR A 81 -4.39 8.82 9.46
C THR A 81 -3.86 9.15 10.86
N VAL A 82 -3.61 8.15 11.71
CA VAL A 82 -3.15 8.42 13.09
C VAL A 82 -1.78 9.09 13.15
N PHE A 83 -0.88 8.76 12.22
CA PHE A 83 0.43 9.45 12.15
C PHE A 83 0.32 10.86 11.54
N ALA A 84 -0.61 11.11 10.62
CA ALA A 84 -0.89 12.45 10.10
C ALA A 84 -1.44 13.37 11.19
N GLU A 85 -2.36 12.87 12.02
CA GLU A 85 -2.89 13.58 13.18
C GLU A 85 -1.81 13.88 14.22
N LEU A 86 -0.98 12.88 14.57
CA LEU A 86 0.15 13.07 15.47
C LEU A 86 1.12 14.14 14.97
N ALA A 87 1.42 14.14 13.67
CA ALA A 87 2.36 15.07 13.06
C ALA A 87 1.75 16.45 12.76
N GLY A 88 0.42 16.58 12.81
CA GLY A 88 -0.30 17.80 12.43
C GLY A 88 -0.12 18.19 10.95
N LEU A 89 0.18 17.22 10.07
CA LEU A 89 0.44 17.48 8.65
C LEU A 89 -0.07 16.32 7.77
N GLN A 90 -0.39 16.65 6.52
CA GLN A 90 -0.69 15.66 5.49
C GLN A 90 0.56 15.37 4.66
N PRO A 91 0.98 14.10 4.55
CA PRO A 91 2.15 13.75 3.77
C PRO A 91 1.88 13.87 2.27
N LYS A 92 2.91 14.24 1.50
CA LYS A 92 2.85 14.14 0.04
C LYS A 92 3.00 12.68 -0.35
N LEU A 93 1.94 12.10 -0.93
CA LEU A 93 1.88 10.71 -1.35
C LEU A 93 1.89 10.62 -2.89
N PRO A 94 3.05 10.62 -3.57
CA PRO A 94 3.09 10.63 -5.03
C PRO A 94 2.45 9.37 -5.65
N TRP A 95 2.42 8.25 -4.92
CA TRP A 95 1.77 7.00 -5.31
C TRP A 95 0.71 6.54 -4.28
N GLY A 96 0.13 7.47 -3.54
CA GLY A 96 -0.84 7.15 -2.48
C GLY A 96 -0.26 6.15 -1.48
N ILE A 97 -1.08 5.19 -1.07
CA ILE A 97 -0.67 4.09 -0.18
C ILE A 97 -0.05 2.89 -0.92
N LEU A 98 0.21 3.01 -2.25
CA LEU A 98 0.79 1.94 -3.08
C LEU A 98 2.32 1.86 -2.91
N THR A 99 2.80 1.57 -1.71
CA THR A 99 4.22 1.42 -1.40
C THR A 99 4.72 0.01 -1.68
N GLY A 100 5.89 -0.11 -2.32
CA GLY A 100 6.57 -1.39 -2.52
C GLY A 100 5.83 -2.41 -3.38
N VAL A 101 4.79 -2.03 -4.13
CA VAL A 101 3.99 -2.90 -4.99
C VAL A 101 4.17 -2.55 -6.47
N ARG A 102 3.77 -3.47 -7.33
CA ARG A 102 3.62 -3.22 -8.78
C ARG A 102 2.23 -2.63 -9.01
N PRO A 103 2.06 -1.32 -9.15
CA PRO A 103 0.73 -0.69 -9.22
C PRO A 103 -0.08 -1.16 -10.42
N THR A 104 0.58 -1.52 -11.54
CA THR A 104 -0.08 -2.09 -12.72
C THR A 104 -0.79 -3.42 -12.42
N LYS A 105 -0.26 -4.25 -11.50
CA LYS A 105 -0.93 -5.50 -11.10
C LYS A 105 -2.27 -5.23 -10.41
N LEU A 106 -2.35 -4.17 -9.60
CA LEU A 106 -3.60 -3.75 -8.98
C LEU A 106 -4.60 -3.26 -10.03
N ALA A 107 -4.15 -2.41 -10.98
CA ALA A 107 -4.99 -1.91 -12.05
C ALA A 107 -5.57 -3.05 -12.90
N HIS A 108 -4.76 -4.05 -13.29
CA HIS A 108 -5.25 -5.25 -13.99
C HIS A 108 -6.29 -6.01 -13.18
N LYS A 109 -6.02 -6.27 -11.88
CA LYS A 109 -6.96 -6.96 -11.00
C LYS A 109 -8.31 -6.23 -10.91
N LEU A 110 -8.31 -4.90 -10.82
CA LEU A 110 -9.53 -4.10 -10.74
C LEU A 110 -10.29 -4.11 -12.06
N LEU A 111 -9.60 -3.98 -13.20
CA LEU A 111 -10.21 -4.09 -14.53
C LEU A 111 -10.82 -5.49 -14.76
N ASP A 112 -10.14 -6.54 -14.30
CA ASP A 112 -10.60 -7.92 -14.45
C ASP A 112 -11.78 -8.23 -13.50
N SER A 113 -11.87 -7.53 -12.36
CA SER A 113 -13.03 -7.61 -11.45
C SER A 113 -14.23 -6.78 -11.90
N GLY A 114 -14.16 -6.08 -13.05
CA GLY A 114 -15.27 -5.36 -13.66
C GLY A 114 -15.29 -3.85 -13.41
N VAL A 115 -14.26 -3.28 -12.78
CA VAL A 115 -14.14 -1.81 -12.68
C VAL A 115 -13.95 -1.23 -14.08
N ALA A 116 -14.85 -0.32 -14.49
CA ALA A 116 -14.75 0.31 -15.80
C ALA A 116 -13.47 1.13 -15.92
N ALA A 117 -12.80 1.07 -17.08
CA ALA A 117 -11.54 1.79 -17.30
C ALA A 117 -11.68 3.31 -17.08
N ALA A 118 -12.81 3.89 -17.45
CA ALA A 118 -13.08 5.31 -17.22
C ALA A 118 -13.21 5.68 -15.74
N ALA A 119 -13.70 4.76 -14.89
CA ALA A 119 -13.87 4.96 -13.45
C ALA A 119 -12.62 4.58 -12.63
N LEU A 120 -11.66 3.85 -13.23
CA LEU A 120 -10.50 3.33 -12.52
C LEU A 120 -9.62 4.43 -11.88
N PRO A 121 -9.34 5.59 -12.53
CA PRO A 121 -8.57 6.66 -11.90
C PRO A 121 -9.22 7.21 -10.64
N GLU A 122 -10.55 7.40 -10.65
CA GLU A 122 -11.32 7.88 -9.50
C GLU A 122 -11.34 6.84 -8.39
N TYR A 123 -11.62 5.58 -8.72
CA TYR A 123 -11.55 4.46 -7.77
C TYR A 123 -10.18 4.38 -7.06
N LEU A 124 -9.08 4.53 -7.81
CA LEU A 124 -7.72 4.52 -7.24
C LEU A 124 -7.46 5.75 -6.36
N SER A 125 -8.03 6.90 -6.71
CA SER A 125 -7.92 8.11 -5.91
C SER A 125 -8.63 7.96 -4.56
N GLU A 126 -9.85 7.48 -4.57
CA GLU A 126 -10.69 7.33 -3.37
C GLU A 126 -10.20 6.22 -2.44
N ASN A 127 -9.82 5.06 -3.00
CA ASN A 127 -9.51 3.87 -2.20
C ASN A 127 -8.02 3.72 -1.88
N TYR A 128 -7.13 4.35 -2.65
CA TYR A 128 -5.68 4.21 -2.49
C TYR A 128 -4.95 5.54 -2.35
N LEU A 129 -5.69 6.66 -2.27
CA LEU A 129 -5.14 8.02 -2.18
C LEU A 129 -4.19 8.36 -3.33
N LEU A 130 -4.42 7.77 -4.51
CA LEU A 130 -3.58 7.98 -5.68
C LEU A 130 -3.97 9.32 -6.32
N PRO A 131 -3.02 10.24 -6.60
CA PRO A 131 -3.36 11.45 -7.34
C PRO A 131 -3.94 11.10 -8.72
N MET A 132 -4.95 11.85 -9.18
CA MET A 132 -5.69 11.58 -10.42
C MET A 132 -4.78 11.43 -11.65
N ALA A 133 -3.68 12.20 -11.73
CA ALA A 133 -2.73 12.10 -12.84
C ALA A 133 -2.05 10.72 -12.89
N GLN A 134 -1.62 10.20 -11.73
CA GLN A 134 -1.04 8.88 -11.60
C GLN A 134 -2.07 7.77 -11.84
N GLY A 135 -3.31 7.97 -11.38
CA GLY A 135 -4.43 7.06 -11.66
C GLY A 135 -4.69 6.91 -13.15
N ARG A 136 -4.72 8.02 -13.89
CA ARG A 136 -4.87 8.02 -15.36
C ARG A 136 -3.70 7.33 -16.06
N LEU A 137 -2.46 7.70 -15.69
CA LEU A 137 -1.26 7.08 -16.24
C LEU A 137 -1.26 5.56 -16.02
N LEU A 138 -1.62 5.12 -14.80
CA LEU A 138 -1.67 3.71 -14.45
C LEU A 138 -2.74 2.96 -15.25
N THR A 139 -3.90 3.58 -15.46
CA THR A 139 -4.99 3.04 -16.28
C THR A 139 -4.55 2.88 -17.73
N ASP A 140 -3.92 3.90 -18.32
CA ASP A 140 -3.44 3.86 -19.70
C ASP A 140 -2.39 2.76 -19.91
N ILE A 141 -1.45 2.61 -18.95
CA ILE A 141 -0.45 1.55 -19.00
C ILE A 141 -1.13 0.17 -18.91
N ALA A 142 -2.06 -0.02 -17.98
CA ALA A 142 -2.75 -1.29 -17.80
C ALA A 142 -3.56 -1.68 -19.04
N LEU A 143 -4.25 -0.73 -19.68
CA LEU A 143 -5.00 -0.99 -20.93
C LEU A 143 -4.07 -1.40 -22.08
N LYS A 144 -2.95 -0.70 -22.27
CA LYS A 144 -1.95 -1.07 -23.28
C LYS A 144 -1.36 -2.45 -23.01
N GLN A 145 -1.03 -2.76 -21.75
CA GLN A 145 -0.53 -4.07 -21.36
C GLN A 145 -1.58 -5.17 -21.60
N LYS A 146 -2.85 -4.90 -21.28
CA LYS A 146 -3.94 -5.86 -21.48
C LYS A 146 -4.08 -6.24 -22.94
N HIS A 147 -4.00 -5.27 -23.85
CA HIS A 147 -4.02 -5.51 -25.29
C HIS A 147 -2.87 -6.43 -25.74
N ILE A 148 -1.66 -6.21 -25.22
CA ILE A 148 -0.48 -7.02 -25.55
C ILE A 148 -0.59 -8.44 -24.95
N LEU A 149 -1.08 -8.54 -23.70
CA LEU A 149 -1.17 -9.80 -22.98
C LEU A 149 -2.35 -10.68 -23.41
N SER A 150 -3.39 -10.09 -24.02
CA SER A 150 -4.56 -10.83 -24.53
C SER A 150 -4.32 -11.51 -25.88
N ASP A 151 -3.18 -11.28 -26.51
CA ASP A 151 -2.80 -11.98 -27.75
C ASP A 151 -2.56 -13.46 -27.43
N SER A 152 -3.52 -14.31 -27.84
CA SER A 152 -3.51 -15.75 -27.60
C SER A 152 -2.31 -16.47 -28.21
N THR A 153 -1.66 -15.88 -29.21
CA THR A 153 -0.45 -16.46 -29.83
C THR A 153 0.72 -16.46 -28.86
N ARG A 154 0.71 -15.59 -27.85
CA ARG A 154 1.77 -15.47 -26.83
C ARG A 154 1.68 -16.46 -25.67
N LEU A 155 0.56 -17.17 -25.53
CA LEU A 155 0.38 -18.17 -24.46
C LEU A 155 1.32 -19.39 -24.62
N THR A 156 1.85 -19.60 -25.81
CA THR A 156 2.81 -20.66 -26.15
C THR A 156 4.25 -20.16 -26.18
N ASP A 157 4.48 -18.85 -26.06
CA ASP A 157 5.82 -18.28 -26.08
C ASP A 157 6.58 -18.60 -24.80
N THR A 158 7.83 -19.01 -24.93
CA THR A 158 8.74 -19.21 -23.80
C THR A 158 9.68 -18.02 -23.70
N GLY A 159 9.62 -17.31 -22.57
CA GLY A 159 10.55 -16.24 -22.23
C GLY A 159 11.83 -16.81 -21.61
N ILE A 160 13.00 -16.46 -22.16
CA ILE A 160 14.30 -16.78 -21.55
C ILE A 160 14.88 -15.50 -20.97
N TYR A 161 15.11 -15.49 -19.66
CA TYR A 161 15.80 -14.39 -18.98
C TYR A 161 17.23 -14.82 -18.64
N ILE A 162 18.22 -14.11 -19.20
CA ILE A 162 19.64 -14.34 -18.89
C ILE A 162 20.11 -13.17 -18.04
N GLY A 163 20.31 -13.40 -16.73
CA GLY A 163 20.82 -12.42 -15.79
C GLY A 163 22.30 -12.63 -15.51
N VAL A 164 23.11 -11.58 -15.64
CA VAL A 164 24.50 -11.56 -15.21
C VAL A 164 24.57 -10.73 -13.93
N PRO A 165 24.56 -11.35 -12.72
CA PRO A 165 24.50 -10.64 -11.44
C PRO A 165 25.87 -10.09 -10.99
N TYR A 166 26.76 -9.83 -11.93
CA TYR A 166 28.11 -9.35 -11.68
C TYR A 166 28.31 -7.98 -12.31
N CYS A 167 28.65 -6.98 -11.47
CA CYS A 167 29.01 -5.65 -11.92
C CYS A 167 30.39 -5.26 -11.38
N PRO A 168 31.28 -4.67 -12.21
CA PRO A 168 32.59 -4.21 -11.78
C PRO A 168 32.52 -3.02 -10.82
N SER A 169 31.39 -2.29 -10.81
CA SER A 169 31.15 -1.15 -9.90
C SER A 169 29.68 -1.13 -9.47
N ARG A 170 29.44 -0.57 -8.29
CA ARG A 170 28.08 -0.40 -7.74
C ARG A 170 27.58 1.00 -8.00
N CYS A 171 26.49 1.14 -8.75
CA CYS A 171 25.81 2.42 -8.95
C CYS A 171 25.06 2.84 -7.67
N SER A 172 25.01 4.13 -7.37
CA SER A 172 24.35 4.67 -6.16
C SER A 172 22.86 4.39 -6.08
N TYR A 173 22.22 4.12 -7.21
CA TYR A 173 20.78 3.81 -7.33
C TYR A 173 20.48 2.32 -7.52
N CYS A 174 21.51 1.46 -7.49
CA CYS A 174 21.33 0.03 -7.79
C CYS A 174 20.88 -0.75 -6.56
N SER A 175 19.79 -1.50 -6.72
CA SER A 175 19.22 -2.40 -5.69
C SER A 175 19.75 -3.84 -5.77
N PHE A 176 20.61 -4.15 -6.77
CA PHE A 176 21.23 -5.46 -6.94
C PHE A 176 22.52 -5.61 -6.14
#